data_55827849b03c54c79eef1b5ea236d5f4
#
_entry.id   55827849b03c54c79eef1b5ea236d5f4
#
_cell.length_a   1.000
_cell.length_b   1.000
_cell.length_c   1.000
_cell.angle_alpha   90.00
_cell.angle_beta   90.00
_cell.angle_gamma   90.00
#
_symmetry.space_group_name_H-M   'P 1'
#
loop_
_entity.id
_entity.type
_entity.pdbx_description
1 polymer ?
#
loop_
_entity_poly.entity_id
_entity_poly.type
_entity_poly.pdbx_seq_one_letter_code
_entity_poly.pdbx_strand_id
1 'polypeptide(L)'
;VPAVMGLFNEVDIYSRVVTEKAIRLSWTHYGIILQESDAEARAWYENEAANEMWGTRTLQRNVSTQYYHRLLKSQNKEVVRNEMKEKTSSLQDKLEYLKNPVIAEFLGFKNNPDYTESTLEKAIITNLQKFLMELGKGYAFVARQQHIRTEKEEYYIDLVFYNYLLKCFVLIDLKTSKVTHQDVGQMDMYVRMYDELKKGQDDNPTIGILLCADTDEDIARFSILKGNEQLYASKYKLY
;
A
#
# COMPACT_ATOMS: atom_id res chain seq x y z
N VAL A 1 24.14 6.24 -0.36
CA VAL A 1 23.69 7.23 -1.35
C VAL A 1 24.53 7.18 -2.63
N PRO A 2 25.90 7.18 -2.63
CA PRO A 2 26.67 7.07 -3.88
C PRO A 2 26.52 5.74 -4.63
N ALA A 3 26.29 4.62 -3.92
CA ALA A 3 26.14 3.30 -4.52
C ALA A 3 24.86 3.12 -5.35
N VAL A 4 23.81 3.90 -5.05
CA VAL A 4 22.54 3.89 -5.79
C VAL A 4 22.63 4.71 -7.06
N MET A 5 23.38 5.82 -7.03
CA MET A 5 23.60 6.66 -8.23
C MET A 5 24.44 5.96 -9.32
N GLY A 6 25.30 5.01 -8.96
CA GLY A 6 26.08 4.23 -9.92
C GLY A 6 25.29 3.17 -10.70
N LEU A 7 24.05 2.86 -10.28
CA LEU A 7 23.13 1.94 -10.99
C LEU A 7 22.34 2.62 -12.12
N PHE A 8 22.32 3.95 -12.12
CA PHE A 8 21.57 4.73 -13.10
C PHE A 8 22.52 5.78 -13.69
N ASN A 9 22.94 5.60 -14.95
CA ASN A 9 23.50 6.70 -15.71
C ASN A 9 22.44 7.80 -15.83
N GLU A 10 22.85 9.08 -15.80
CA GLU A 10 21.94 10.23 -15.94
C GLU A 10 20.97 10.10 -17.14
N VAL A 11 21.43 9.50 -18.23
CA VAL A 11 20.62 9.20 -19.42
C VAL A 11 19.54 8.16 -19.13
N ASP A 12 19.79 7.17 -18.26
CA ASP A 12 18.82 6.14 -17.89
C ASP A 12 17.70 6.68 -16.97
N ILE A 13 18.02 7.65 -16.12
CA ILE A 13 17.03 8.32 -15.28
C ILE A 13 16.07 9.12 -16.18
N TYR A 14 16.59 9.87 -17.14
CA TYR A 14 15.76 10.66 -18.07
C TYR A 14 14.94 9.78 -19.03
N SER A 15 15.53 8.72 -19.58
CA SER A 15 14.81 7.81 -20.47
C SER A 15 13.74 7.01 -19.71
N ARG A 16 13.98 6.64 -18.44
CA ARG A 16 12.97 5.97 -17.60
C ARG A 16 11.85 6.89 -17.15
N VAL A 17 12.09 8.18 -16.97
CA VAL A 17 11.05 9.18 -16.70
C VAL A 17 10.18 9.41 -17.92
N VAL A 18 10.77 9.38 -19.13
CA VAL A 18 10.05 9.59 -20.40
C VAL A 18 9.31 8.33 -20.87
N THR A 19 9.72 7.12 -20.43
CA THR A 19 9.15 5.84 -20.89
C THR A 19 8.18 5.18 -19.91
N GLU A 20 7.61 5.90 -18.94
CA GLU A 20 6.72 5.35 -17.89
C GLU A 20 7.30 4.21 -17.02
N LYS A 21 8.58 3.92 -17.13
CA LYS A 21 9.28 2.96 -16.26
C LYS A 21 9.81 3.64 -14.98
N ALA A 22 9.01 4.54 -14.39
CA ALA A 22 9.33 5.16 -13.10
C ALA A 22 9.67 4.10 -12.04
N ILE A 23 10.45 4.50 -11.03
CA ILE A 23 10.83 3.71 -9.87
C ILE A 23 9.64 2.88 -9.37
N ARG A 24 9.67 1.57 -9.65
CA ARG A 24 8.55 0.65 -9.38
C ARG A 24 8.63 0.02 -8.00
N LEU A 25 9.76 0.17 -7.33
CA LEU A 25 10.11 -0.51 -6.09
C LEU A 25 10.45 0.50 -4.99
N SER A 26 10.26 0.11 -3.73
CA SER A 26 10.65 0.93 -2.59
C SER A 26 12.16 0.90 -2.36
N TRP A 27 12.70 1.84 -1.56
CA TRP A 27 14.10 1.86 -1.15
C TRP A 27 14.55 0.56 -0.48
N THR A 28 13.68 -0.08 0.29
CA THR A 28 13.95 -1.38 0.94
C THR A 28 14.18 -2.47 -0.10
N HIS A 29 13.39 -2.50 -1.18
CA HIS A 29 13.62 -3.44 -2.28
C HIS A 29 14.98 -3.21 -2.93
N TYR A 30 15.33 -1.96 -3.23
CA TYR A 30 16.66 -1.65 -3.81
C TYR A 30 17.79 -2.03 -2.86
N GLY A 31 17.64 -1.81 -1.53
CA GLY A 31 18.61 -2.24 -0.54
C GLY A 31 18.82 -3.76 -0.53
N ILE A 32 17.80 -4.55 -0.79
CA ILE A 32 17.88 -6.00 -0.92
C ILE A 32 18.57 -6.39 -2.24
N ILE A 33 18.16 -5.79 -3.37
CA ILE A 33 18.71 -6.08 -4.69
C ILE A 33 20.22 -5.77 -4.75
N LEU A 34 20.65 -4.70 -4.07
CA LEU A 34 22.06 -4.30 -4.02
C LEU A 34 22.98 -5.29 -3.26
N GLN A 35 22.41 -6.22 -2.49
CA GLN A 35 23.17 -7.30 -1.85
C GLN A 35 23.59 -8.38 -2.86
N GLU A 36 22.93 -8.45 -4.02
CA GLU A 36 23.32 -9.34 -5.10
C GLU A 36 24.52 -8.77 -5.85
N SER A 37 25.56 -9.58 -6.03
CA SER A 37 26.81 -9.16 -6.69
C SER A 37 26.69 -9.15 -8.22
N ASP A 38 25.88 -10.04 -8.79
CA ASP A 38 25.66 -10.19 -10.21
C ASP A 38 24.76 -9.07 -10.76
N ALA A 39 25.26 -8.30 -11.73
CA ALA A 39 24.54 -7.19 -12.33
C ALA A 39 23.31 -7.64 -13.15
N GLU A 40 23.39 -8.79 -13.82
CA GLU A 40 22.27 -9.35 -14.58
C GLU A 40 21.19 -9.85 -13.64
N ALA A 41 21.57 -10.52 -12.54
CA ALA A 41 20.66 -10.94 -11.51
C ALA A 41 19.94 -9.73 -10.86
N ARG A 42 20.68 -8.63 -10.56
CA ARG A 42 20.06 -7.41 -10.02
C ARG A 42 19.01 -6.84 -10.96
N ALA A 43 19.33 -6.68 -12.23
CA ALA A 43 18.40 -6.17 -13.24
C ALA A 43 17.17 -7.09 -13.39
N TRP A 44 17.39 -8.39 -13.33
CA TRP A 44 16.31 -9.37 -13.38
C TRP A 44 15.41 -9.30 -12.13
N TYR A 45 15.99 -9.26 -10.92
CA TYR A 45 15.22 -9.11 -9.67
C TYR A 45 14.42 -7.81 -9.62
N GLU A 46 14.99 -6.71 -10.12
CA GLU A 46 14.27 -5.43 -10.21
C GLU A 46 13.02 -5.57 -11.10
N ASN A 47 13.17 -6.13 -12.28
CA ASN A 47 12.08 -6.30 -13.21
C ASN A 47 11.04 -7.31 -12.71
N GLU A 48 11.48 -8.45 -12.20
CA GLU A 48 10.58 -9.51 -11.73
C GLU A 48 9.82 -9.09 -10.48
N ALA A 49 10.50 -8.48 -9.51
CA ALA A 49 9.85 -7.95 -8.32
C ALA A 49 8.82 -6.87 -8.65
N ALA A 50 9.08 -6.05 -9.68
CA ALA A 50 8.14 -5.04 -10.13
C ALA A 50 6.95 -5.64 -10.89
N ASN A 51 7.17 -6.65 -11.72
CA ASN A 51 6.12 -7.27 -12.54
C ASN A 51 5.24 -8.21 -11.72
N GLU A 52 5.84 -9.03 -10.89
CA GLU A 52 5.16 -10.00 -10.01
C GLU A 52 4.75 -9.38 -8.65
N MET A 53 5.06 -8.10 -8.47
CA MET A 53 4.71 -7.32 -7.27
C MET A 53 5.16 -7.97 -5.97
N TRP A 54 6.41 -8.44 -5.95
CA TRP A 54 6.95 -9.04 -4.75
C TRP A 54 7.09 -8.01 -3.63
N GLY A 55 6.67 -8.39 -2.43
CA GLY A 55 6.99 -7.65 -1.24
C GLY A 55 8.46 -7.82 -0.84
N THR A 56 8.93 -7.01 0.09
CA THR A 56 10.33 -7.01 0.54
C THR A 56 10.76 -8.37 1.09
N ARG A 57 9.89 -9.07 1.83
CA ARG A 57 10.16 -10.41 2.37
C ARG A 57 10.29 -11.46 1.28
N THR A 58 9.40 -11.44 0.29
CA THR A 58 9.45 -12.32 -0.87
C THR A 58 10.73 -12.09 -1.66
N LEU A 59 11.07 -10.82 -1.95
CA LEU A 59 12.31 -10.46 -2.62
C LEU A 59 13.55 -10.89 -1.83
N GLN A 60 13.62 -10.59 -0.53
CA GLN A 60 14.73 -10.99 0.33
C GLN A 60 14.97 -12.51 0.30
N ARG A 61 13.88 -13.28 0.40
CA ARG A 61 13.98 -14.73 0.29
C ARG A 61 14.49 -15.17 -1.07
N ASN A 62 13.96 -14.61 -2.16
CA ASN A 62 14.33 -14.99 -3.52
C ASN A 62 15.79 -14.65 -3.83
N VAL A 63 16.29 -13.51 -3.36
CA VAL A 63 17.71 -13.14 -3.46
C VAL A 63 18.57 -14.10 -2.63
N SER A 64 18.22 -14.32 -1.35
CA SER A 64 19.00 -15.19 -0.46
C SER A 64 19.02 -16.65 -0.90
N THR A 65 17.98 -17.14 -1.57
CA THR A 65 17.92 -18.50 -2.13
C THR A 65 18.46 -18.60 -3.55
N GLN A 66 19.06 -17.52 -4.08
CA GLN A 66 19.60 -17.45 -5.44
C GLN A 66 18.59 -17.90 -6.50
N TYR A 67 17.35 -17.44 -6.38
CA TYR A 67 16.22 -17.89 -7.23
C TYR A 67 16.51 -17.66 -8.73
N TYR A 68 17.12 -16.51 -9.12
CA TYR A 68 17.55 -16.24 -10.49
C TYR A 68 18.48 -17.32 -11.03
N HIS A 69 19.55 -17.64 -10.30
CA HIS A 69 20.54 -18.62 -10.72
C HIS A 69 19.96 -20.06 -10.76
N ARG A 70 19.01 -20.35 -9.87
CA ARG A 70 18.28 -21.63 -9.91
C ARG A 70 17.38 -21.74 -11.14
N LEU A 71 16.70 -20.65 -11.53
CA LEU A 71 15.92 -20.60 -12.77
C LEU A 71 16.76 -20.80 -14.01
N LEU A 72 17.96 -20.18 -14.06
CA LEU A 72 18.86 -20.34 -15.20
C LEU A 72 19.39 -21.78 -15.34
N LYS A 73 19.71 -22.43 -14.22
CA LYS A 73 20.26 -23.78 -14.19
C LYS A 73 19.21 -24.90 -14.35
N SER A 74 17.94 -24.59 -14.10
CA SER A 74 16.88 -25.59 -14.13
C SER A 74 16.47 -25.94 -15.55
N GLN A 75 16.36 -27.22 -15.85
CA GLN A 75 15.76 -27.74 -17.09
C GLN A 75 14.24 -27.55 -17.09
N ASN A 76 13.60 -27.56 -15.91
CA ASN A 76 12.17 -27.32 -15.77
C ASN A 76 11.91 -26.06 -14.90
N LYS A 77 11.78 -24.92 -15.58
CA LYS A 77 11.58 -23.62 -14.94
C LYS A 77 10.25 -23.53 -14.18
N GLU A 78 9.22 -24.23 -14.62
CA GLU A 78 7.90 -24.22 -13.98
C GLU A 78 7.94 -24.82 -12.57
N VAL A 79 8.70 -25.88 -12.36
CA VAL A 79 8.87 -26.47 -11.03
C VAL A 79 9.49 -25.48 -10.06
N VAL A 80 10.53 -24.75 -10.50
CA VAL A 80 11.21 -23.74 -9.67
C VAL A 80 10.28 -22.55 -9.37
N ARG A 81 9.46 -22.13 -10.35
CA ARG A 81 8.47 -21.07 -10.16
C ARG A 81 7.36 -21.46 -9.18
N ASN A 82 6.85 -22.68 -9.32
CA ASN A 82 5.79 -23.17 -8.44
C ASN A 82 6.29 -23.37 -7.01
N GLU A 83 7.50 -23.88 -6.83
CA GLU A 83 8.15 -23.94 -5.50
C GLU A 83 8.30 -22.54 -4.89
N MET A 84 8.73 -21.55 -5.66
CA MET A 84 8.84 -20.19 -5.17
C MET A 84 7.50 -19.64 -4.74
N LYS A 85 6.46 -19.75 -5.58
CA LYS A 85 5.09 -19.28 -5.27
C LYS A 85 4.52 -19.94 -4.03
N GLU A 86 4.66 -21.26 -3.89
CA GLU A 86 4.19 -21.99 -2.72
C GLU A 86 4.88 -21.52 -1.44
N LYS A 87 6.20 -21.39 -1.47
CA LYS A 87 6.99 -20.97 -0.30
C LYS A 87 6.91 -19.47 0.03
N THR A 88 6.44 -18.65 -0.89
CA THR A 88 6.28 -17.20 -0.67
C THR A 88 4.83 -16.77 -0.47
N SER A 89 3.86 -17.66 -0.69
CA SER A 89 2.43 -17.35 -0.51
C SER A 89 2.10 -16.85 0.89
N SER A 90 2.75 -17.41 1.92
CA SER A 90 2.59 -16.98 3.31
C SER A 90 3.30 -15.65 3.66
N LEU A 91 4.18 -15.17 2.77
CA LEU A 91 4.93 -13.92 2.96
C LEU A 91 4.25 -12.71 2.32
N GLN A 92 3.22 -12.96 1.48
CA GLN A 92 2.38 -11.90 0.92
C GLN A 92 1.37 -11.48 1.97
N ASP A 93 1.83 -10.63 2.89
CA ASP A 93 0.97 -10.06 3.92
C ASP A 93 0.21 -8.85 3.36
N LYS A 94 -1.08 -8.73 3.69
CA LYS A 94 -1.91 -7.56 3.38
C LYS A 94 -1.23 -6.25 3.83
N LEU A 95 -0.46 -6.29 4.92
CA LEU A 95 0.29 -5.15 5.44
C LEU A 95 1.34 -4.59 4.47
N GLU A 96 1.86 -5.38 3.54
CA GLU A 96 2.80 -4.87 2.53
C GLU A 96 2.13 -3.96 1.48
N TYR A 97 0.82 -4.14 1.27
CA TYR A 97 0.02 -3.28 0.38
C TYR A 97 -0.54 -2.05 1.10
N LEU A 98 -0.48 -2.05 2.44
CA LEU A 98 -0.92 -0.95 3.28
C LEU A 98 0.31 -0.21 3.79
N LYS A 99 0.68 0.89 3.14
CA LYS A 99 1.78 1.73 3.61
C LYS A 99 1.44 2.38 4.94
N ASN A 100 2.34 2.26 5.90
CA ASN A 100 2.24 2.97 7.16
C ASN A 100 3.62 3.57 7.53
N PRO A 101 3.76 4.88 7.67
CA PRO A 101 2.78 5.94 7.44
C PRO A 101 2.64 6.35 5.97
N VAL A 102 1.50 6.95 5.62
CA VAL A 102 1.30 7.63 4.33
C VAL A 102 2.02 8.98 4.39
N ILE A 103 2.87 9.25 3.39
CA ILE A 103 3.58 10.53 3.31
C ILE A 103 2.74 11.51 2.50
N ALA A 104 2.32 12.59 3.12
CA ALA A 104 1.41 13.58 2.54
C ALA A 104 2.12 14.88 2.11
N GLU A 105 3.42 14.80 1.77
CA GLU A 105 4.20 15.96 1.29
C GLU A 105 3.56 16.70 0.13
N PHE A 106 2.92 15.95 -0.76
CA PHE A 106 2.27 16.50 -1.95
C PHE A 106 1.09 17.41 -1.65
N LEU A 107 0.55 17.38 -0.42
CA LEU A 107 -0.55 18.24 -0.02
C LEU A 107 -0.12 19.71 0.16
N GLY A 108 1.18 19.97 0.33
CA GLY A 108 1.73 21.32 0.47
C GLY A 108 1.28 22.03 1.75
N PHE A 109 0.78 21.32 2.74
CA PHE A 109 0.47 21.87 4.05
C PHE A 109 1.78 22.18 4.78
N LYS A 110 2.25 23.40 4.68
CA LYS A 110 3.31 23.90 5.54
C LYS A 110 2.77 23.93 6.97
N ASN A 111 3.23 23.06 7.84
CA ASN A 111 3.05 23.07 9.31
C ASN A 111 1.94 24.00 9.86
N ASN A 112 0.79 24.06 9.20
CA ASN A 112 -0.33 24.86 9.65
C ASN A 112 -1.29 23.94 10.42
N PRO A 113 -1.40 24.08 11.75
CA PRO A 113 -2.25 23.25 12.59
C PRO A 113 -3.75 23.45 12.36
N ASP A 114 -4.16 24.44 11.57
CA ASP A 114 -5.55 24.88 11.45
C ASP A 114 -6.32 24.27 10.25
N TYR A 115 -5.80 23.21 9.63
CA TYR A 115 -6.55 22.55 8.56
C TYR A 115 -7.62 21.59 9.09
N THR A 116 -8.77 21.57 8.42
CA THR A 116 -9.90 20.70 8.76
C THR A 116 -9.88 19.41 7.93
N GLU A 117 -10.64 18.40 8.35
CA GLU A 117 -10.84 17.15 7.59
C GLU A 117 -11.34 17.44 6.16
N SER A 118 -12.27 18.37 5.99
CA SER A 118 -12.76 18.79 4.68
C SER A 118 -11.67 19.44 3.81
N THR A 119 -10.73 20.16 4.41
CA THR A 119 -9.58 20.74 3.67
C THR A 119 -8.61 19.67 3.25
N LEU A 120 -8.33 18.70 4.13
CA LEU A 120 -7.49 17.54 3.85
C LEU A 120 -8.10 16.69 2.72
N GLU A 121 -9.39 16.38 2.80
CA GLU A 121 -10.11 15.64 1.76
C GLU A 121 -10.02 16.33 0.39
N LYS A 122 -10.32 17.63 0.35
CA LYS A 122 -10.22 18.41 -0.90
C LYS A 122 -8.81 18.40 -1.49
N ALA A 123 -7.80 18.53 -0.65
CA ALA A 123 -6.40 18.50 -1.09
C ALA A 123 -6.00 17.11 -1.62
N ILE A 124 -6.46 16.01 -0.99
CA ILE A 124 -6.26 14.65 -1.48
C ILE A 124 -6.92 14.48 -2.85
N ILE A 125 -8.17 14.89 -3.00
CA ILE A 125 -8.89 14.79 -4.27
C ILE A 125 -8.23 15.62 -5.37
N THR A 126 -7.78 16.84 -5.06
CA THR A 126 -7.06 17.70 -6.01
C THR A 126 -5.74 17.06 -6.47
N ASN A 127 -5.08 16.30 -5.60
CA ASN A 127 -3.83 15.62 -5.88
C ASN A 127 -3.98 14.08 -5.92
N LEU A 128 -5.14 13.59 -6.34
CA LEU A 128 -5.51 12.18 -6.26
C LEU A 128 -4.46 11.25 -6.88
N GLN A 129 -3.86 11.63 -8.00
CA GLN A 129 -2.80 10.85 -8.64
C GLN A 129 -1.60 10.63 -7.69
N LYS A 130 -1.15 11.70 -7.02
CA LYS A 130 -0.04 11.62 -6.07
C LYS A 130 -0.43 10.79 -4.84
N PHE A 131 -1.66 10.94 -4.36
CA PHE A 131 -2.17 10.15 -3.24
C PHE A 131 -2.22 8.66 -3.58
N LEU A 132 -2.68 8.29 -4.78
CA LEU A 132 -2.65 6.90 -5.25
C LEU A 132 -1.23 6.33 -5.32
N MET A 133 -0.24 7.15 -5.70
CA MET A 133 1.17 6.73 -5.68
C MET A 133 1.67 6.49 -4.25
N GLU A 134 1.21 7.29 -3.29
CA GLU A 134 1.53 7.09 -1.87
C GLU A 134 0.86 5.87 -1.26
N LEU A 135 -0.40 5.59 -1.60
CA LEU A 135 -1.08 4.37 -1.17
C LEU A 135 -0.37 3.10 -1.68
N GLY A 136 0.28 3.19 -2.83
CA GLY A 136 1.00 2.07 -3.43
C GLY A 136 0.28 1.45 -4.62
N LYS A 137 0.60 0.19 -4.91
CA LYS A 137 0.11 -0.49 -6.11
C LYS A 137 -1.29 -1.05 -5.94
N GLY A 138 -2.01 -1.10 -7.05
CA GLY A 138 -3.28 -1.81 -7.15
C GLY A 138 -4.51 -0.99 -6.78
N TYR A 139 -4.35 0.24 -6.33
CA TYR A 139 -5.47 1.08 -5.94
C TYR A 139 -6.14 1.75 -7.14
N ALA A 140 -7.46 1.65 -7.19
CA ALA A 140 -8.34 2.40 -8.07
C ALA A 140 -9.29 3.23 -7.23
N PHE A 141 -9.45 4.51 -7.57
CA PHE A 141 -10.40 5.39 -6.88
C PHE A 141 -11.84 5.04 -7.30
N VAL A 142 -12.72 4.85 -6.34
CA VAL A 142 -14.13 4.50 -6.56
C VAL A 142 -15.03 5.68 -6.27
N ALA A 143 -14.95 6.26 -5.06
CA ALA A 143 -15.83 7.35 -4.66
C ALA A 143 -15.20 8.21 -3.55
N ARG A 144 -15.72 9.44 -3.44
CA ARG A 144 -15.56 10.29 -2.26
C ARG A 144 -16.91 10.55 -1.63
N GLN A 145 -16.95 10.81 -0.32
CA GLN A 145 -18.17 11.08 0.44
C GLN A 145 -19.26 10.07 0.07
N GLN A 146 -18.88 8.78 0.11
CA GLN A 146 -19.78 7.71 -0.28
C GLN A 146 -20.94 7.62 0.71
N HIS A 147 -22.11 7.99 0.23
CA HIS A 147 -23.33 7.93 1.02
C HIS A 147 -23.84 6.49 1.11
N ILE A 148 -24.12 6.05 2.34
CA ILE A 148 -24.84 4.82 2.65
C ILE A 148 -26.04 5.18 3.52
N ARG A 149 -27.20 4.75 3.09
CA ARG A 149 -28.45 4.98 3.82
C ARG A 149 -28.97 3.66 4.38
N THR A 150 -29.27 3.67 5.66
CA THR A 150 -30.06 2.63 6.33
C THR A 150 -31.50 3.12 6.54
N GLU A 151 -32.34 2.29 7.10
CA GLU A 151 -33.72 2.70 7.42
C GLU A 151 -33.79 3.83 8.47
N LYS A 152 -32.77 4.00 9.27
CA LYS A 152 -32.74 4.91 10.43
C LYS A 152 -31.75 6.07 10.28
N GLU A 153 -30.67 5.87 9.59
CA GLU A 153 -29.54 6.82 9.59
C GLU A 153 -28.86 6.90 8.23
N GLU A 154 -28.17 8.00 8.02
CA GLU A 154 -27.34 8.26 6.83
C GLU A 154 -25.87 8.34 7.25
N TYR A 155 -25.01 7.69 6.49
CA TYR A 155 -23.58 7.59 6.75
C TYR A 155 -22.77 8.04 5.52
N TYR A 156 -21.61 8.62 5.77
CA TYR A 156 -20.72 9.10 4.72
C TYR A 156 -19.32 8.58 4.98
N ILE A 157 -18.74 7.94 3.97
CA ILE A 157 -17.35 7.46 4.00
C ILE A 157 -16.52 8.42 3.16
N ASP A 158 -15.45 8.97 3.71
CA ASP A 158 -14.68 10.03 3.06
C ASP A 158 -14.13 9.61 1.70
N LEU A 159 -13.39 8.49 1.64
CA LEU A 159 -12.80 7.98 0.42
C LEU A 159 -12.96 6.47 0.29
N VAL A 160 -13.30 6.03 -0.89
CA VAL A 160 -13.44 4.61 -1.23
C VAL A 160 -12.52 4.29 -2.39
N PHE A 161 -11.73 3.25 -2.22
CA PHE A 161 -10.88 2.67 -3.23
C PHE A 161 -11.22 1.18 -3.42
N TYR A 162 -10.81 0.63 -4.56
CA TYR A 162 -10.75 -0.79 -4.78
C TYR A 162 -9.31 -1.19 -5.06
N ASN A 163 -8.79 -2.19 -4.36
CA ASN A 163 -7.47 -2.73 -4.64
C ASN A 163 -7.62 -4.01 -5.45
N TYR A 164 -7.28 -3.96 -6.74
CA TYR A 164 -7.45 -5.09 -7.66
C TYR A 164 -6.48 -6.25 -7.40
N LEU A 165 -5.38 -6.01 -6.66
CA LEU A 165 -4.43 -7.05 -6.28
C LEU A 165 -4.91 -7.83 -5.07
N LEU A 166 -5.45 -7.11 -4.09
CA LEU A 166 -6.08 -7.68 -2.91
C LEU A 166 -7.51 -8.14 -3.19
N LYS A 167 -8.08 -7.73 -4.34
CA LYS A 167 -9.50 -7.97 -4.70
C LYS A 167 -10.44 -7.57 -3.55
N CYS A 168 -10.29 -6.37 -3.04
CA CYS A 168 -11.14 -5.87 -1.96
C CYS A 168 -11.36 -4.37 -2.04
N PHE A 169 -12.43 -3.90 -1.44
CA PHE A 169 -12.63 -2.48 -1.18
C PHE A 169 -11.72 -2.02 -0.05
N VAL A 170 -11.27 -0.77 -0.15
CA VAL A 170 -10.48 -0.09 0.88
C VAL A 170 -11.17 1.23 1.20
N LEU A 171 -11.68 1.33 2.41
CA LEU A 171 -12.36 2.52 2.94
C LEU A 171 -11.34 3.34 3.71
N ILE A 172 -11.30 4.64 3.46
CA ILE A 172 -10.43 5.56 4.20
C ILE A 172 -11.29 6.64 4.84
N ASP A 173 -11.14 6.79 6.13
CA ASP A 173 -11.72 7.87 6.91
C ASP A 173 -10.60 8.79 7.39
N LEU A 174 -10.77 10.11 7.22
CA LEU A 174 -9.75 11.11 7.46
C LEU A 174 -9.96 11.78 8.81
N LYS A 175 -8.92 11.84 9.62
CA LYS A 175 -8.95 12.52 10.92
C LYS A 175 -7.79 13.50 11.02
N THR A 176 -8.07 14.75 11.33
CA THR A 176 -7.06 15.79 11.57
C THR A 176 -6.56 15.77 13.01
N SER A 177 -7.16 14.95 13.84
CA SER A 177 -6.80 14.76 15.24
C SER A 177 -6.29 13.33 15.50
N LYS A 178 -6.08 13.03 16.77
CA LYS A 178 -5.79 11.69 17.27
C LYS A 178 -7.02 10.81 17.14
N VAL A 179 -6.83 9.56 16.72
CA VAL A 179 -7.91 8.55 16.62
C VAL A 179 -8.55 8.30 17.98
N THR A 180 -9.87 8.13 18.00
CA THR A 180 -10.66 7.76 19.17
C THR A 180 -11.28 6.37 19.04
N HIS A 181 -11.76 5.79 20.13
CA HIS A 181 -12.52 4.53 20.11
C HIS A 181 -13.80 4.63 19.26
N GLN A 182 -14.39 5.82 19.21
CA GLN A 182 -15.59 6.08 18.39
C GLN A 182 -15.26 5.98 16.89
N ASP A 183 -14.12 6.54 16.46
CA ASP A 183 -13.66 6.47 15.06
C ASP A 183 -13.43 5.01 14.63
N VAL A 184 -12.81 4.23 15.52
CA VAL A 184 -12.57 2.80 15.26
C VAL A 184 -13.88 2.02 15.16
N GLY A 185 -14.84 2.29 16.05
CA GLY A 185 -16.19 1.68 16.00
C GLY A 185 -16.96 2.07 14.75
N GLN A 186 -16.85 3.32 14.33
CA GLN A 186 -17.47 3.82 13.09
C GLN A 186 -16.88 3.13 11.86
N MET A 187 -15.57 3.00 11.79
CA MET A 187 -14.90 2.31 10.68
C MET A 187 -15.26 0.81 10.63
N ASP A 188 -15.34 0.12 11.78
CA ASP A 188 -15.78 -1.28 11.84
C ASP A 188 -17.18 -1.43 11.24
N MET A 189 -18.09 -0.53 11.61
CA MET A 189 -19.44 -0.49 11.05
C MET A 189 -19.41 -0.29 9.53
N TYR A 190 -18.62 0.65 9.01
CA TYR A 190 -18.51 0.90 7.57
C TYR A 190 -17.99 -0.30 6.81
N VAL A 191 -16.96 -0.98 7.33
CA VAL A 191 -16.41 -2.20 6.74
C VAL A 191 -17.48 -3.29 6.64
N ARG A 192 -18.25 -3.53 7.71
CA ARG A 192 -19.34 -4.52 7.72
C ARG A 192 -20.44 -4.16 6.74
N MET A 193 -20.84 -2.88 6.69
CA MET A 193 -21.84 -2.41 5.71
C MET A 193 -21.36 -2.62 4.28
N TYR A 194 -20.09 -2.39 4.01
CA TYR A 194 -19.51 -2.60 2.68
C TYR A 194 -19.45 -4.07 2.30
N ASP A 195 -19.06 -4.94 3.24
CA ASP A 195 -19.04 -6.38 3.04
C ASP A 195 -20.42 -6.95 2.76
N GLU A 196 -21.46 -6.40 3.40
CA GLU A 196 -22.83 -6.86 3.20
C GLU A 196 -23.50 -6.28 1.94
N LEU A 197 -23.28 -4.98 1.65
CA LEU A 197 -24.04 -4.24 0.64
C LEU A 197 -23.33 -4.06 -0.71
N LYS A 198 -22.00 -4.13 -0.73
CA LYS A 198 -21.19 -3.72 -1.90
C LYS A 198 -20.19 -4.77 -2.37
N LYS A 199 -19.71 -5.63 -1.50
CA LYS A 199 -18.71 -6.64 -1.82
C LYS A 199 -19.28 -7.66 -2.82
N GLY A 200 -18.51 -7.96 -3.87
CA GLY A 200 -18.80 -9.04 -4.81
C GLY A 200 -18.52 -10.43 -4.20
N GLN A 201 -19.03 -11.47 -4.84
CA GLN A 201 -18.86 -12.86 -4.35
C GLN A 201 -17.39 -13.30 -4.36
N ASP A 202 -16.63 -12.82 -5.33
CA ASP A 202 -15.19 -13.15 -5.51
C ASP A 202 -14.26 -12.18 -4.80
N ASP A 203 -14.79 -11.16 -4.12
CA ASP A 203 -14.00 -10.18 -3.39
C ASP A 203 -13.62 -10.69 -2.00
N ASN A 204 -12.41 -10.35 -1.60
CA ASN A 204 -11.96 -10.52 -0.23
C ASN A 204 -12.65 -9.50 0.70
N PRO A 205 -12.61 -9.72 2.02
CA PRO A 205 -13.17 -8.79 2.99
C PRO A 205 -12.63 -7.37 2.83
N THR A 206 -13.51 -6.40 2.97
CA THR A 206 -13.21 -4.97 2.88
C THR A 206 -12.20 -4.55 3.95
N ILE A 207 -11.32 -3.63 3.63
CA ILE A 207 -10.31 -3.06 4.54
C ILE A 207 -10.71 -1.64 4.90
N GLY A 208 -10.66 -1.30 6.18
CA GLY A 208 -10.85 0.05 6.70
C GLY A 208 -9.54 0.65 7.19
N ILE A 209 -9.24 1.88 6.78
CA ILE A 209 -8.06 2.64 7.18
C ILE A 209 -8.51 3.96 7.81
N LEU A 210 -8.15 4.15 9.07
CA LEU A 210 -8.23 5.46 9.73
C LEU A 210 -6.93 6.21 9.44
N LEU A 211 -6.99 7.24 8.60
CA LEU A 211 -5.85 8.07 8.26
C LEU A 211 -5.86 9.32 9.14
N CYS A 212 -4.95 9.38 10.10
CA CYS A 212 -4.98 10.35 11.19
C CYS A 212 -3.67 11.13 11.36
N ALA A 213 -3.74 12.28 12.01
CA ALA A 213 -2.57 13.09 12.35
C ALA A 213 -1.70 12.40 13.39
N ASP A 214 -2.31 11.69 14.33
CA ASP A 214 -1.59 10.94 15.37
C ASP A 214 -2.32 9.65 15.75
N THR A 215 -1.54 8.62 16.09
CA THR A 215 -2.05 7.33 16.56
C THR A 215 -1.88 7.21 18.08
N ASP A 216 -2.81 6.51 18.72
CA ASP A 216 -2.78 6.24 20.14
C ASP A 216 -2.38 4.77 20.40
N GLU A 217 -1.32 4.55 21.18
CA GLU A 217 -0.88 3.20 21.52
C GLU A 217 -1.93 2.44 22.34
N ASP A 218 -2.67 3.13 23.20
CA ASP A 218 -3.73 2.51 24.00
C ASP A 218 -4.90 2.10 23.13
N ILE A 219 -5.29 2.92 22.16
CA ILE A 219 -6.33 2.56 21.17
C ILE A 219 -5.88 1.39 20.31
N ALA A 220 -4.65 1.40 19.82
CA ALA A 220 -4.10 0.27 19.06
C ALA A 220 -4.08 -1.03 19.89
N ARG A 221 -3.84 -0.92 21.21
CA ARG A 221 -3.72 -2.07 22.11
C ARG A 221 -5.05 -2.58 22.67
N PHE A 222 -5.99 -1.69 22.96
CA PHE A 222 -7.22 -1.99 23.72
C PHE A 222 -8.52 -1.81 22.94
N SER A 223 -8.44 -1.49 21.65
CA SER A 223 -9.60 -1.44 20.77
C SER A 223 -9.74 -2.70 19.91
N ILE A 224 -10.80 -2.73 19.11
CA ILE A 224 -11.04 -3.77 18.10
C ILE A 224 -9.99 -3.79 16.98
N LEU A 225 -9.07 -2.83 16.92
CA LEU A 225 -7.92 -2.88 16.02
C LEU A 225 -6.99 -4.04 16.34
N LYS A 226 -6.88 -4.42 17.62
CA LYS A 226 -6.01 -5.51 18.04
C LYS A 226 -6.56 -6.85 17.56
N GLY A 227 -5.82 -7.51 16.68
CA GLY A 227 -6.22 -8.81 16.12
C GLY A 227 -7.28 -8.73 15.02
N ASN A 228 -7.67 -7.53 14.60
CA ASN A 228 -8.54 -7.35 13.44
C ASN A 228 -7.70 -7.27 12.17
N GLU A 229 -8.01 -8.12 11.20
CA GLU A 229 -7.31 -8.17 9.91
C GLU A 229 -7.91 -7.21 8.85
N GLN A 230 -8.97 -6.51 9.18
CA GLN A 230 -9.66 -5.61 8.27
C GLN A 230 -9.52 -4.13 8.65
N LEU A 231 -9.12 -3.81 9.88
CA LEU A 231 -9.04 -2.43 10.37
C LEU A 231 -7.61 -2.01 10.68
N TYR A 232 -7.24 -0.85 10.16
CA TYR A 232 -5.91 -0.27 10.33
C TYR A 232 -6.02 1.21 10.69
N ALA A 233 -5.13 1.67 11.56
CA ALA A 233 -4.90 3.09 11.79
C ALA A 233 -3.52 3.46 11.27
N SER A 234 -3.45 4.46 10.40
CA SER A 234 -2.21 4.91 9.79
C SER A 234 -2.02 6.40 10.02
N LYS A 235 -0.84 6.77 10.49
CA LYS A 235 -0.46 8.18 10.65
C LYS A 235 0.01 8.73 9.32
N TYR A 236 -0.54 9.88 8.89
CA TYR A 236 0.06 10.61 7.80
C TYR A 236 1.14 11.57 8.32
N LYS A 237 2.17 11.79 7.52
CA LYS A 237 3.22 12.78 7.80
C LYS A 237 3.08 13.95 6.85
N LEU A 238 3.04 15.14 7.41
CA LEU A 238 3.17 16.40 6.70
C LEU A 238 4.62 16.89 6.85
N TYR A 239 5.28 17.20 5.77
CA TYR A 239 6.61 17.79 5.75
C TYR A 239 6.58 19.19 5.16
#